data_9f2853dce026ccea60178bcf235144af
#
_entry.id   9f2853dce026ccea60178bcf235144af
#
_cell.length_a   1.000
_cell.length_b   1.000
_cell.length_c   1.000
_cell.angle_alpha   90.00
_cell.angle_beta   90.00
_cell.angle_gamma   90.00
#
_symmetry.space_group_name_H-M   'P 1'
#
loop_
_entity.id
_entity.type
_entity.pdbx_description
1 polymer ?
#
loop_
_entity_poly.entity_id
_entity_poly.type
_entity_poly.pdbx_seq_one_letter_code
_entity_poly.pdbx_strand_id
1 'polypeptide(L)'
;MSTLLESAVVTFQSTTSATEAQTWLNSLTVPTVACDFESASRYTETEKAEFTAQLETASRSEKHVLLQRINSDGLSHPSLSQLTHFSLAYSESEAYVFILDNPEIHSVVLDWIVTTEIKQIWHNLCFDARHIYYNRKRLPKDYEDSQILAKTLLNHVDNTKSATGLKHLMGYKFGAWAVSSDFFSLDQMYNPDLLHYAATDSCATLTLWNEISNYLKD
;
A
#
# COMPACT_ATOMS: atom_id res chain seq x y z
N MET A 1 -5.85 8.78 35.82
CA MET A 1 -5.00 7.65 35.47
C MET A 1 -5.25 7.38 33.98
N SER A 2 -4.32 7.77 33.12
CA SER A 2 -4.39 7.42 31.69
C SER A 2 -3.96 5.97 31.60
N THR A 3 -4.90 5.07 31.38
CA THR A 3 -4.55 3.73 30.88
C THR A 3 -3.89 3.93 29.53
N LEU A 4 -2.58 3.66 29.47
CA LEU A 4 -1.89 3.49 28.19
C LEU A 4 -2.67 2.40 27.44
N LEU A 5 -3.37 2.78 26.38
CA LEU A 5 -3.96 1.82 25.47
C LEU A 5 -2.79 1.02 24.90
N GLU A 6 -2.75 -0.29 25.17
CA GLU A 6 -1.78 -1.17 24.54
C GLU A 6 -2.02 -1.09 23.02
N SER A 7 -0.94 -0.89 22.27
CA SER A 7 -1.02 -0.87 20.81
C SER A 7 -1.53 -2.21 20.30
N ALA A 8 -2.38 -2.18 19.28
CA ALA A 8 -2.88 -3.39 18.66
C ALA A 8 -1.70 -4.23 18.11
N VAL A 9 -1.70 -5.51 18.44
CA VAL A 9 -0.70 -6.46 17.95
C VAL A 9 -1.17 -6.99 16.60
N VAL A 10 -0.37 -6.79 15.58
CA VAL A 10 -0.61 -7.33 14.23
C VAL A 10 0.20 -8.61 14.05
N THR A 11 -0.46 -9.66 13.63
CA THR A 11 0.17 -10.92 13.21
C THR A 11 0.06 -11.07 11.69
N PHE A 12 1.09 -11.63 11.06
CA PHE A 12 1.05 -11.85 9.62
C PHE A 12 1.80 -13.11 9.20
N GLN A 13 1.44 -13.60 8.02
CA GLN A 13 2.17 -14.60 7.26
C GLN A 13 2.68 -13.93 5.97
N SER A 14 3.73 -14.48 5.36
CA SER A 14 4.24 -13.98 4.10
C SER A 14 4.67 -15.11 3.17
N THR A 15 4.62 -14.86 1.86
CA THR A 15 5.09 -15.82 0.85
C THR A 15 5.73 -15.13 -0.35
N THR A 16 6.64 -15.84 -1.01
CA THR A 16 7.19 -15.54 -2.34
C THR A 16 6.69 -16.55 -3.38
N SER A 17 5.93 -17.55 -2.96
CA SER A 17 5.43 -18.63 -3.80
C SER A 17 4.11 -18.25 -4.48
N ALA A 18 4.09 -18.20 -5.81
CA ALA A 18 2.88 -17.97 -6.58
C ALA A 18 1.81 -19.06 -6.33
N THR A 19 2.21 -20.33 -6.17
CA THR A 19 1.29 -21.44 -5.89
C THR A 19 0.67 -21.30 -4.50
N GLU A 20 1.45 -20.95 -3.50
CA GLU A 20 0.96 -20.71 -2.15
C GLU A 20 0.04 -19.49 -2.12
N ALA A 21 0.43 -18.40 -2.75
CA ALA A 21 -0.39 -17.20 -2.91
C ALA A 21 -1.75 -17.51 -3.54
N GLN A 22 -1.76 -18.23 -4.67
CA GLN A 22 -3.00 -18.60 -5.35
C GLN A 22 -3.90 -19.49 -4.46
N THR A 23 -3.29 -20.48 -3.78
CA THR A 23 -4.02 -21.39 -2.89
C THR A 23 -4.64 -20.60 -1.74
N TRP A 24 -3.87 -19.73 -1.10
CA TRP A 24 -4.34 -18.93 0.02
C TRP A 24 -5.44 -17.94 -0.40
N LEU A 25 -5.24 -17.20 -1.48
CA LEU A 25 -6.23 -16.25 -2.01
C LEU A 25 -7.55 -16.93 -2.37
N ASN A 26 -7.49 -18.13 -2.94
CA ASN A 26 -8.68 -18.93 -3.28
C ASN A 26 -9.39 -19.51 -2.03
N SER A 27 -8.71 -19.61 -0.89
CA SER A 27 -9.28 -20.10 0.36
C SER A 27 -10.05 -19.04 1.14
N LEU A 28 -9.93 -17.77 0.76
CA LEU A 28 -10.62 -16.68 1.44
C LEU A 28 -12.14 -16.80 1.35
N THR A 29 -12.78 -16.75 2.50
CA THR A 29 -14.25 -16.81 2.63
C THR A 29 -14.86 -15.57 3.28
N VAL A 30 -14.03 -14.58 3.60
CA VAL A 30 -14.47 -13.31 4.21
C VAL A 30 -15.15 -12.41 3.18
N PRO A 31 -16.16 -11.62 3.56
CA PRO A 31 -16.87 -10.76 2.62
C PRO A 31 -16.08 -9.50 2.23
N THR A 32 -15.13 -9.12 3.07
CA THR A 32 -14.37 -7.86 2.93
C THR A 32 -12.93 -8.08 3.37
N VAL A 33 -12.01 -7.47 2.66
CA VAL A 33 -10.59 -7.41 2.99
C VAL A 33 -10.08 -5.99 2.83
N ALA A 34 -9.02 -5.63 3.54
CA ALA A 34 -8.28 -4.40 3.23
C ALA A 34 -6.98 -4.75 2.51
N CYS A 35 -6.62 -3.90 1.56
CA CYS A 35 -5.50 -4.09 0.66
C CYS A 35 -4.59 -2.88 0.64
N ASP A 36 -3.30 -3.12 0.46
CA ASP A 36 -2.29 -2.08 0.30
C ASP A 36 -1.11 -2.59 -0.53
N PHE A 37 -0.46 -1.68 -1.29
CA PHE A 37 0.76 -1.97 -2.02
C PHE A 37 1.94 -1.16 -1.51
N GLU A 38 3.09 -1.82 -1.42
CA GLU A 38 4.37 -1.15 -1.32
C GLU A 38 5.10 -1.16 -2.67
N SER A 39 5.89 -0.13 -2.90
CA SER A 39 6.66 0.00 -4.13
C SER A 39 8.06 0.55 -3.89
N ALA A 40 8.98 0.19 -4.78
CA ALA A 40 10.34 0.72 -4.81
C ALA A 40 10.64 1.36 -6.16
N SER A 41 11.61 2.26 -6.18
CA SER A 41 12.15 2.79 -7.44
C SER A 41 12.73 1.66 -8.29
N ARG A 42 12.53 1.73 -9.61
CA ARG A 42 13.21 0.84 -10.55
C ARG A 42 14.67 1.18 -10.75
N TYR A 43 15.08 2.36 -10.31
CA TYR A 43 16.44 2.88 -10.51
C TYR A 43 17.26 2.74 -9.23
N THR A 44 18.46 2.24 -9.39
CA THR A 44 19.48 2.17 -8.35
C THR A 44 19.98 3.58 -7.98
N GLU A 45 20.58 3.73 -6.81
CA GLU A 45 21.18 5.01 -6.40
C GLU A 45 22.31 5.44 -7.36
N THR A 46 23.03 4.47 -7.95
CA THR A 46 24.06 4.76 -8.98
C THR A 46 23.40 5.37 -10.22
N GLU A 47 22.33 4.79 -10.74
CA GLU A 47 21.60 5.33 -11.90
C GLU A 47 21.00 6.70 -11.59
N LYS A 48 20.47 6.91 -10.38
CA LYS A 48 19.97 8.23 -9.95
C LYS A 48 21.07 9.28 -9.89
N ALA A 49 22.28 8.90 -9.43
CA ALA A 49 23.44 9.78 -9.44
C ALA A 49 23.86 10.15 -10.88
N GLU A 50 23.82 9.19 -11.82
CA GLU A 50 24.07 9.45 -13.24
C GLU A 50 23.04 10.40 -13.85
N PHE A 51 21.74 10.21 -13.54
CA PHE A 51 20.68 11.14 -13.97
C PHE A 51 20.87 12.52 -13.39
N THR A 52 21.32 12.62 -12.14
CA THR A 52 21.62 13.91 -11.50
C THR A 52 22.74 14.66 -12.23
N ALA A 53 23.80 13.95 -12.63
CA ALA A 53 24.89 14.55 -13.41
C ALA A 53 24.41 15.05 -14.80
N GLN A 54 23.45 14.33 -15.43
CA GLN A 54 22.88 14.73 -16.71
C GLN A 54 22.02 15.99 -16.62
N LEU A 55 21.48 16.34 -15.44
CA LEU A 55 20.64 17.55 -15.28
C LEU A 55 21.36 18.84 -15.66
N GLU A 56 22.67 18.93 -15.50
CA GLU A 56 23.43 20.15 -15.79
C GLU A 56 23.35 20.54 -17.26
N THR A 57 23.39 19.55 -18.17
CA THR A 57 23.43 19.75 -19.62
C THR A 57 22.11 19.52 -20.34
N ALA A 58 21.12 18.96 -19.65
CA ALA A 58 19.84 18.58 -20.23
C ALA A 58 18.95 19.78 -20.61
N SER A 59 18.20 19.64 -21.69
CA SER A 59 17.14 20.57 -22.08
C SER A 59 16.00 20.60 -21.06
N ARG A 60 15.12 21.58 -21.13
CA ARG A 60 13.98 21.73 -20.20
C ARG A 60 13.06 20.47 -20.17
N SER A 61 12.80 19.87 -21.33
CA SER A 61 11.97 18.66 -21.42
C SER A 61 12.68 17.44 -20.83
N GLU A 62 13.97 17.27 -21.09
CA GLU A 62 14.79 16.17 -20.54
C GLU A 62 14.93 16.31 -19.02
N LYS A 63 15.14 17.53 -18.50
CA LYS A 63 15.17 17.79 -17.04
C LYS A 63 13.92 17.28 -16.33
N HIS A 64 12.76 17.49 -16.90
CA HIS A 64 11.50 16.99 -16.30
C HIS A 64 11.50 15.46 -16.18
N VAL A 65 11.91 14.75 -17.24
CA VAL A 65 12.01 13.28 -17.23
C VAL A 65 13.07 12.79 -16.26
N LEU A 66 14.23 13.42 -16.23
CA LEU A 66 15.33 13.06 -15.31
C LEU A 66 14.91 13.25 -13.85
N LEU A 67 14.28 14.37 -13.52
CA LEU A 67 13.77 14.65 -12.18
C LEU A 67 12.72 13.61 -11.71
N GLN A 68 11.87 13.15 -12.62
CA GLN A 68 10.93 12.06 -12.29
C GLN A 68 11.64 10.73 -11.97
N ARG A 69 12.78 10.46 -12.60
CA ARG A 69 13.60 9.26 -12.35
C ARG A 69 14.41 9.35 -11.07
N ILE A 70 14.91 10.55 -10.76
CA ILE A 70 15.74 10.83 -9.58
C ILE A 70 14.88 10.85 -8.32
N ASN A 71 13.78 11.58 -8.38
CA ASN A 71 12.90 11.73 -7.23
C ASN A 71 12.08 10.46 -7.06
N SER A 72 12.16 9.86 -5.89
CA SER A 72 11.34 8.72 -5.48
C SER A 72 9.84 9.03 -5.54
N ASP A 73 9.45 10.28 -5.78
CA ASP A 73 8.08 10.68 -6.15
C ASP A 73 7.56 9.92 -7.38
N GLY A 74 8.45 9.32 -8.15
CA GLY A 74 8.16 8.32 -9.16
C GLY A 74 7.55 7.02 -8.61
N LEU A 75 7.54 6.78 -7.30
CA LEU A 75 6.89 5.61 -6.70
C LEU A 75 5.40 5.53 -7.05
N SER A 76 4.75 6.68 -7.25
CA SER A 76 3.37 6.75 -7.70
C SER A 76 3.18 6.55 -9.22
N HIS A 77 4.27 6.43 -10.00
CA HIS A 77 4.21 6.26 -11.45
C HIS A 77 4.64 4.84 -11.84
N PRO A 78 3.73 4.00 -12.33
CA PRO A 78 3.99 2.57 -12.54
C PRO A 78 5.13 2.24 -13.51
N SER A 79 5.52 3.17 -14.39
CA SER A 79 6.66 2.97 -15.30
C SER A 79 8.02 3.24 -14.64
N LEU A 80 8.03 3.95 -13.50
CA LEU A 80 9.25 4.38 -12.79
C LEU A 80 9.46 3.61 -11.49
N SER A 81 8.44 2.89 -11.03
CA SER A 81 8.46 2.08 -9.82
C SER A 81 8.07 0.63 -10.11
N GLN A 82 8.39 -0.23 -9.17
CA GLN A 82 8.00 -1.62 -9.14
C GLN A 82 7.26 -1.90 -7.84
N LEU A 83 6.13 -2.61 -7.92
CA LEU A 83 5.46 -3.12 -6.73
C LEU A 83 6.36 -4.18 -6.07
N THR A 84 6.55 -4.04 -4.78
CA THR A 84 7.41 -4.93 -3.98
C THR A 84 6.61 -5.84 -3.07
N HIS A 85 5.51 -5.33 -2.51
CA HIS A 85 4.63 -6.09 -1.63
C HIS A 85 3.18 -5.81 -1.95
N PHE A 86 2.35 -6.79 -1.68
CA PHE A 86 0.91 -6.65 -1.54
C PHE A 86 0.53 -7.19 -0.17
N SER A 87 -0.08 -6.38 0.64
CA SER A 87 -0.61 -6.80 1.93
C SER A 87 -2.13 -6.87 1.88
N LEU A 88 -2.69 -7.89 2.53
CA LEU A 88 -4.11 -8.13 2.60
C LEU A 88 -4.51 -8.48 4.04
N ALA A 89 -5.30 -7.62 4.69
CA ALA A 89 -5.87 -7.88 5.99
C ALA A 89 -7.27 -8.51 5.83
N TYR A 90 -7.50 -9.62 6.53
CA TYR A 90 -8.77 -10.33 6.58
C TYR A 90 -9.42 -10.26 7.98
N SER A 91 -8.69 -9.68 8.93
CA SER A 91 -9.19 -9.23 10.23
C SER A 91 -8.47 -7.94 10.65
N GLU A 92 -8.89 -7.32 11.74
CA GLU A 92 -8.27 -6.08 12.25
C GLU A 92 -6.85 -6.29 12.81
N SER A 93 -6.42 -7.54 12.99
CA SER A 93 -5.15 -7.91 13.59
C SER A 93 -4.37 -8.97 12.82
N GLU A 94 -4.90 -9.44 11.69
CA GLU A 94 -4.27 -10.50 10.91
C GLU A 94 -4.21 -10.14 9.43
N ALA A 95 -3.03 -10.30 8.86
CA ALA A 95 -2.78 -10.02 7.46
C ALA A 95 -1.94 -11.11 6.77
N TYR A 96 -1.96 -11.10 5.45
CA TYR A 96 -1.05 -11.87 4.63
C TYR A 96 -0.26 -10.93 3.74
N VAL A 97 1.06 -11.10 3.67
CA VAL A 97 1.96 -10.26 2.86
C VAL A 97 2.55 -11.08 1.73
N PHE A 98 2.27 -10.68 0.51
CA PHE A 98 2.83 -11.29 -0.70
C PHE A 98 4.06 -10.48 -1.11
N ILE A 99 5.23 -11.12 -1.13
CA ILE A 99 6.47 -10.50 -1.58
C ILE A 99 6.54 -10.68 -3.10
N LEU A 100 6.45 -9.58 -3.83
CA LEU A 100 6.31 -9.57 -5.29
C LEU A 100 7.69 -9.58 -5.99
N ASP A 101 8.53 -10.54 -5.63
CA ASP A 101 9.91 -10.67 -6.07
C ASP A 101 10.08 -11.31 -7.46
N ASN A 102 9.00 -11.91 -7.96
CA ASN A 102 9.01 -12.54 -9.28
C ASN A 102 7.70 -12.29 -10.06
N PRO A 103 7.72 -12.41 -11.41
CA PRO A 103 6.55 -12.11 -12.25
C PRO A 103 5.34 -13.03 -12.00
N GLU A 104 5.54 -14.24 -11.50
CA GLU A 104 4.46 -15.22 -11.31
C GLU A 104 3.57 -14.82 -10.14
N ILE A 105 4.16 -14.55 -8.97
CA ILE A 105 3.37 -14.10 -7.80
C ILE A 105 2.74 -12.74 -8.08
N HIS A 106 3.45 -11.84 -8.77
CA HIS A 106 2.92 -10.55 -9.20
C HIS A 106 1.67 -10.73 -10.07
N SER A 107 1.70 -11.67 -11.02
CA SER A 107 0.55 -11.97 -11.86
C SER A 107 -0.63 -12.54 -11.06
N VAL A 108 -0.37 -13.52 -10.20
CA VAL A 108 -1.39 -14.13 -9.34
C VAL A 108 -2.14 -13.09 -8.50
N VAL A 109 -1.40 -12.23 -7.82
CA VAL A 109 -1.97 -11.17 -6.98
C VAL A 109 -2.81 -10.19 -7.79
N LEU A 110 -2.27 -9.65 -8.87
CA LEU A 110 -2.99 -8.66 -9.69
C LEU A 110 -4.21 -9.27 -10.40
N ASP A 111 -4.15 -10.53 -10.81
CA ASP A 111 -5.30 -11.21 -11.41
C ASP A 111 -6.40 -11.44 -10.37
N TRP A 112 -6.03 -11.82 -9.15
CA TRP A 112 -6.98 -11.94 -8.05
C TRP A 112 -7.66 -10.60 -7.75
N ILE A 113 -6.91 -9.51 -7.62
CA ILE A 113 -7.45 -8.17 -7.33
C ILE A 113 -8.56 -7.76 -8.33
N VAL A 114 -8.36 -8.02 -9.62
CA VAL A 114 -9.31 -7.57 -10.66
C VAL A 114 -10.42 -8.60 -10.96
N THR A 115 -10.35 -9.81 -10.38
CA THR A 115 -11.33 -10.88 -10.66
C THR A 115 -12.18 -11.28 -9.48
N THR A 116 -11.68 -11.12 -8.24
CA THR A 116 -12.42 -11.49 -7.03
C THR A 116 -13.72 -10.70 -6.87
N GLU A 117 -14.72 -11.33 -6.26
CA GLU A 117 -15.98 -10.71 -5.83
C GLU A 117 -15.92 -10.24 -4.37
N ILE A 118 -14.81 -10.49 -3.65
CA ILE A 118 -14.61 -10.01 -2.29
C ILE A 118 -14.43 -8.49 -2.34
N LYS A 119 -15.16 -7.76 -1.48
CA LYS A 119 -15.03 -6.31 -1.36
C LYS A 119 -13.64 -5.95 -0.87
N GLN A 120 -12.99 -5.01 -1.54
CA GLN A 120 -11.64 -4.55 -1.25
C GLN A 120 -11.66 -3.13 -0.69
N ILE A 121 -11.08 -2.95 0.47
CA ILE A 121 -10.93 -1.63 1.11
C ILE A 121 -9.49 -1.17 0.93
N TRP A 122 -9.33 0.02 0.44
CA TRP A 122 -8.04 0.67 0.23
C TRP A 122 -7.95 1.96 1.01
N HIS A 123 -6.74 2.48 1.25
CA HIS A 123 -6.55 3.80 1.80
C HIS A 123 -5.73 4.65 0.84
N ASN A 124 -6.34 5.71 0.25
CA ASN A 124 -5.75 6.49 -0.84
C ASN A 124 -5.55 5.65 -2.12
N LEU A 125 -6.58 4.93 -2.51
CA LEU A 125 -6.59 4.03 -3.68
C LEU A 125 -5.99 4.64 -4.96
N CYS A 126 -5.95 5.95 -5.10
CA CYS A 126 -5.38 6.59 -6.29
C CYS A 126 -3.94 6.17 -6.59
N PHE A 127 -3.15 5.83 -5.57
CA PHE A 127 -1.80 5.29 -5.75
C PHE A 127 -1.89 3.87 -6.34
N ASP A 128 -2.60 2.98 -5.67
CA ASP A 128 -2.70 1.55 -6.01
C ASP A 128 -3.40 1.33 -7.35
N ALA A 129 -4.48 2.08 -7.58
CA ALA A 129 -5.26 2.02 -8.83
C ALA A 129 -4.42 2.30 -10.08
N ARG A 130 -3.43 3.18 -10.00
CA ARG A 130 -2.51 3.44 -11.11
C ARG A 130 -1.69 2.20 -11.45
N HIS A 131 -1.15 1.51 -10.45
CA HIS A 131 -0.39 0.29 -10.63
C HIS A 131 -1.26 -0.87 -11.13
N ILE A 132 -2.45 -1.05 -10.56
CA ILE A 132 -3.41 -2.07 -10.99
C ILE A 132 -3.80 -1.82 -12.45
N TYR A 133 -4.22 -0.61 -12.79
CA TYR A 133 -4.65 -0.26 -14.15
C TYR A 133 -3.51 -0.32 -15.16
N TYR A 134 -2.30 0.08 -14.79
CA TYR A 134 -1.13 -0.02 -15.67
C TYR A 134 -0.87 -1.46 -16.10
N ASN A 135 -0.96 -2.40 -15.15
CA ASN A 135 -0.64 -3.80 -15.38
C ASN A 135 -1.82 -4.62 -15.96
N ARG A 136 -3.08 -4.33 -15.58
CA ARG A 136 -4.25 -5.15 -15.94
C ARG A 136 -5.29 -4.45 -16.79
N LYS A 137 -5.19 -3.13 -16.99
CA LYS A 137 -6.17 -2.29 -17.70
C LYS A 137 -7.60 -2.40 -17.14
N ARG A 138 -7.69 -2.77 -15.87
CA ARG A 138 -8.92 -2.94 -15.08
C ARG A 138 -8.69 -2.45 -13.67
N LEU A 139 -9.75 -2.13 -12.97
CA LEU A 139 -9.78 -1.86 -11.53
C LEU A 139 -10.45 -3.03 -10.80
N PRO A 140 -10.36 -3.11 -9.47
CA PRO A 140 -11.13 -4.07 -8.67
C PRO A 140 -12.62 -3.95 -8.98
N LYS A 141 -13.38 -5.04 -8.81
CA LYS A 141 -14.83 -5.06 -9.10
C LYS A 141 -15.66 -4.35 -8.04
N ASP A 142 -15.36 -4.63 -6.78
CA ASP A 142 -16.02 -4.02 -5.62
C ASP A 142 -14.95 -3.45 -4.69
N TYR A 143 -14.93 -2.13 -4.53
CA TYR A 143 -13.92 -1.45 -3.73
C TYR A 143 -14.43 -0.17 -3.09
N GLU A 144 -13.83 0.17 -1.97
CA GLU A 144 -14.02 1.46 -1.27
C GLU A 144 -12.66 2.06 -0.88
N ASP A 145 -12.63 3.38 -0.76
CA ASP A 145 -11.47 4.13 -0.29
C ASP A 145 -11.76 4.73 1.09
N SER A 146 -11.12 4.19 2.12
CA SER A 146 -11.28 4.63 3.50
C SER A 146 -10.82 6.07 3.75
N GLN A 147 -9.87 6.59 2.94
CA GLN A 147 -9.46 7.99 3.02
C GLN A 147 -10.57 8.92 2.51
N ILE A 148 -11.27 8.54 1.44
CA ILE A 148 -12.40 9.33 0.92
C ILE A 148 -13.53 9.34 1.94
N LEU A 149 -13.84 8.20 2.55
CA LEU A 149 -14.84 8.13 3.63
C LEU A 149 -14.45 9.01 4.81
N ALA A 150 -13.20 8.93 5.29
CA ALA A 150 -12.69 9.78 6.36
C ALA A 150 -12.77 11.27 6.00
N LYS A 151 -12.39 11.66 4.79
CA LYS A 151 -12.53 13.04 4.30
C LYS A 151 -13.96 13.52 4.33
N THR A 152 -14.91 12.68 3.94
CA THR A 152 -16.32 13.02 3.91
C THR A 152 -16.84 13.29 5.32
N LEU A 153 -16.46 12.47 6.30
CA LEU A 153 -16.86 12.64 7.71
C LEU A 153 -16.18 13.84 8.38
N LEU A 154 -14.89 14.06 8.11
CA LEU A 154 -14.09 15.09 8.77
C LEU A 154 -14.09 16.43 8.05
N ASN A 155 -14.75 16.56 6.91
CA ASN A 155 -14.70 17.74 6.03
C ASN A 155 -15.07 19.06 6.75
N HIS A 156 -15.91 19.00 7.75
CA HIS A 156 -16.33 20.18 8.55
C HIS A 156 -15.39 20.47 9.74
N VAL A 157 -14.49 19.55 10.09
CA VAL A 157 -13.55 19.69 11.21
C VAL A 157 -12.15 20.02 10.70
N ASP A 158 -11.60 19.14 9.87
CA ASP A 158 -10.29 19.28 9.24
C ASP A 158 -10.25 18.46 7.96
N ASN A 159 -10.03 19.12 6.83
CA ASN A 159 -9.95 18.49 5.51
C ASN A 159 -8.53 18.44 4.96
N THR A 160 -7.53 18.70 5.77
CA THR A 160 -6.14 18.61 5.34
C THR A 160 -5.75 17.18 4.98
N LYS A 161 -4.80 17.03 4.06
CA LYS A 161 -4.29 15.71 3.65
C LYS A 161 -3.68 14.96 4.85
N SER A 162 -3.05 15.66 5.77
CA SER A 162 -2.45 15.08 6.98
C SER A 162 -3.50 14.54 7.94
N ALA A 163 -4.63 15.24 8.12
CA ALA A 163 -5.70 14.84 9.02
C ALA A 163 -6.40 13.53 8.60
N THR A 164 -6.36 13.20 7.31
CA THR A 164 -6.97 11.97 6.77
C THR A 164 -5.95 10.90 6.39
N GLY A 165 -4.69 11.06 6.78
CA GLY A 165 -3.66 10.04 6.61
C GLY A 165 -3.87 8.88 7.58
N LEU A 166 -3.66 7.65 7.11
CA LEU A 166 -3.92 6.43 7.88
C LEU A 166 -3.23 6.44 9.26
N LYS A 167 -1.96 6.79 9.28
CA LYS A 167 -1.14 6.86 10.51
C LYS A 167 -1.63 7.91 11.50
N HIS A 168 -2.18 9.00 11.00
CA HIS A 168 -2.80 10.02 11.85
C HIS A 168 -4.12 9.51 12.45
N LEU A 169 -4.97 8.91 11.63
CA LEU A 169 -6.30 8.45 12.06
C LEU A 169 -6.22 7.24 13.00
N MET A 170 -5.27 6.33 12.77
CA MET A 170 -5.20 5.04 13.47
C MET A 170 -4.07 4.94 14.49
N GLY A 171 -3.27 5.99 14.65
CA GLY A 171 -2.14 6.00 15.59
C GLY A 171 -2.53 5.77 17.05
N TYR A 172 -3.75 6.12 17.44
CA TYR A 172 -4.27 5.86 18.79
C TYR A 172 -4.43 4.36 19.09
N LYS A 173 -4.67 3.53 18.07
CA LYS A 173 -4.93 2.09 18.20
C LYS A 173 -3.69 1.25 17.89
N PHE A 174 -2.93 1.61 16.87
CA PHE A 174 -1.76 0.86 16.40
C PHE A 174 -0.42 1.43 16.91
N GLY A 175 -0.45 2.60 17.57
CA GLY A 175 0.76 3.31 17.93
C GLY A 175 1.43 3.99 16.74
N ALA A 176 2.69 4.36 16.91
CA ALA A 176 3.48 4.90 15.81
C ALA A 176 4.14 3.73 15.06
N TRP A 177 3.70 3.46 13.84
CA TRP A 177 4.35 2.53 12.95
C TRP A 177 4.87 3.27 11.73
N ALA A 178 6.15 3.23 11.54
CA ALA A 178 6.84 3.81 10.41
C ALA A 178 8.15 3.04 10.20
N VAL A 179 8.60 3.02 8.97
CA VAL A 179 9.90 2.47 8.60
C VAL A 179 10.75 3.55 7.95
N SER A 180 12.07 3.38 7.94
CA SER A 180 12.96 4.27 7.20
C SER A 180 12.60 4.27 5.71
N SER A 181 12.69 5.43 5.06
CA SER A 181 12.51 5.54 3.61
C SER A 181 13.45 4.63 2.82
N ASP A 182 14.61 4.28 3.38
CA ASP A 182 15.61 3.41 2.76
C ASP A 182 15.12 1.97 2.62
N PHE A 183 14.09 1.57 3.38
CA PHE A 183 13.50 0.23 3.27
C PHE A 183 12.65 0.05 2.01
N PHE A 184 12.22 1.15 1.37
CA PHE A 184 11.47 1.09 0.11
C PHE A 184 12.41 0.94 -1.10
N SER A 185 13.27 -0.07 -1.04
CA SER A 185 14.22 -0.45 -2.09
C SER A 185 14.15 -1.96 -2.40
N LEU A 186 14.59 -2.35 -3.59
CA LEU A 186 14.45 -3.73 -4.06
C LEU A 186 15.27 -4.75 -3.25
N ASP A 187 16.37 -4.32 -2.65
CA ASP A 187 17.23 -5.14 -1.79
C ASP A 187 16.66 -5.32 -0.37
N GLN A 188 15.67 -4.53 0.00
CA GLN A 188 15.01 -4.59 1.31
C GLN A 188 13.67 -5.36 1.30
N MET A 189 13.30 -5.99 0.19
CA MET A 189 12.00 -6.69 0.05
C MET A 189 11.73 -7.77 1.10
N TYR A 190 12.76 -8.32 1.70
CA TYR A 190 12.64 -9.36 2.76
C TYR A 190 12.84 -8.81 4.17
N ASN A 191 12.92 -7.49 4.32
CA ASN A 191 13.13 -6.87 5.62
C ASN A 191 11.89 -7.09 6.52
N PRO A 192 12.04 -7.73 7.70
CA PRO A 192 10.91 -8.02 8.58
C PRO A 192 10.13 -6.78 9.02
N ASP A 193 10.82 -5.64 9.22
CA ASP A 193 10.17 -4.40 9.62
C ASP A 193 9.29 -3.84 8.50
N LEU A 194 9.71 -3.97 7.23
CA LEU A 194 8.90 -3.58 6.08
C LEU A 194 7.69 -4.51 5.91
N LEU A 195 7.85 -5.81 6.13
CA LEU A 195 6.73 -6.76 6.09
C LEU A 195 5.71 -6.47 7.18
N HIS A 196 6.17 -6.19 8.41
CA HIS A 196 5.30 -5.80 9.51
C HIS A 196 4.60 -4.47 9.25
N TYR A 197 5.30 -3.51 8.67
CA TYR A 197 4.76 -2.22 8.26
C TYR A 197 3.61 -2.41 7.25
N ALA A 198 3.83 -3.16 6.16
CA ALA A 198 2.82 -3.44 5.15
C ALA A 198 1.57 -4.16 5.75
N ALA A 199 1.81 -5.16 6.61
CA ALA A 199 0.74 -5.86 7.33
C ALA A 199 -0.07 -4.90 8.22
N THR A 200 0.61 -3.98 8.90
CA THR A 200 -0.05 -3.00 9.77
C THR A 200 -0.87 -2.00 8.97
N ASP A 201 -0.39 -1.53 7.81
CA ASP A 201 -1.14 -0.60 6.95
C ASP A 201 -2.45 -1.23 6.47
N SER A 202 -2.46 -2.49 6.06
CA SER A 202 -3.71 -3.17 5.67
C SER A 202 -4.65 -3.43 6.86
N CYS A 203 -4.16 -3.85 8.04
CA CYS A 203 -4.98 -4.02 9.24
C CYS A 203 -5.58 -2.70 9.72
N ALA A 204 -4.80 -1.63 9.74
CA ALA A 204 -5.25 -0.30 10.10
C ALA A 204 -6.31 0.24 9.12
N THR A 205 -6.17 -0.05 7.83
CA THR A 205 -7.15 0.30 6.79
C THR A 205 -8.48 -0.41 7.03
N LEU A 206 -8.47 -1.71 7.34
CA LEU A 206 -9.69 -2.47 7.63
C LEU A 206 -10.37 -1.97 8.91
N THR A 207 -9.59 -1.70 9.95
CA THR A 207 -10.09 -1.17 11.21
C THR A 207 -10.75 0.19 11.02
N LEU A 208 -10.07 1.11 10.33
CA LEU A 208 -10.62 2.43 10.02
C LEU A 208 -11.94 2.33 9.27
N TRP A 209 -12.00 1.48 8.25
CA TRP A 209 -13.22 1.28 7.48
C TRP A 209 -14.36 0.71 8.34
N ASN A 210 -14.09 -0.25 9.22
CA ASN A 210 -15.07 -0.82 10.14
C ASN A 210 -15.63 0.26 11.10
N GLU A 211 -14.75 1.08 11.68
CA GLU A 211 -15.15 2.15 12.60
C GLU A 211 -16.03 3.19 11.90
N ILE A 212 -15.63 3.65 10.71
CA ILE A 212 -16.41 4.59 9.91
C ILE A 212 -17.76 3.98 9.50
N SER A 213 -17.75 2.73 9.01
CA SER A 213 -18.97 2.05 8.55
C SER A 213 -19.96 1.80 9.68
N ASN A 214 -19.48 1.53 10.89
CA ASN A 214 -20.34 1.39 12.07
C ASN A 214 -20.93 2.74 12.48
N TYR A 215 -20.12 3.80 12.50
CA TYR A 215 -20.60 5.15 12.79
C TYR A 215 -21.69 5.65 11.82
N LEU A 216 -21.62 5.25 10.55
CA LEU A 216 -22.60 5.66 9.53
C LEU A 216 -23.90 4.86 9.57
N LYS A 217 -23.98 3.77 10.36
CA LYS A 217 -25.20 2.95 10.52
C LYS A 217 -26.08 3.43 11.69
N ASP A 218 -25.47 4.16 12.64
CA ASP A 218 -26.15 4.76 13.79
C ASP A 218 -26.72 6.14 13.44
#